data_50f2c303018b127bb9b788469d69648f
#
_entry.id   50f2c303018b127bb9b788469d69648f
#
_cell.length_a   1.000
_cell.length_b   1.000
_cell.length_c   1.000
_cell.angle_alpha   90.00
_cell.angle_beta   90.00
_cell.angle_gamma   90.00
#
_symmetry.space_group_name_H-M   'P 1'
#
loop_
_entity.id
_entity.type
_entity.pdbx_description
1 polymer ?
#
loop_
_entity_poly.entity_id
_entity_poly.type
_entity_poly.pdbx_seq_one_letter_code
_entity_poly.pdbx_strand_id
1 'polypeptide(L)' 'MTRTGSFSAELKVFEQHRKEWSHSHPGEYVAIQDDVIAEGFFDNYAEAFKAGLRKFGVRRGFLIKQVWMTEPAYFVS' A
#
# COMPACT_ATOMS: atom_id res chain seq x y z
N MET A 1 -6.50 -15.40 -18.03
CA MET A 1 -5.53 -15.65 -17.04
C MET A 1 -5.82 -14.93 -15.74
N THR A 2 -5.69 -15.62 -14.73
CA THR A 2 -6.01 -15.11 -13.43
C THR A 2 -4.89 -14.26 -12.87
N ARG A 3 -5.25 -13.22 -12.20
CA ARG A 3 -4.29 -12.35 -11.62
C ARG A 3 -3.53 -12.96 -10.47
N THR A 4 -4.01 -13.94 -9.87
CA THR A 4 -3.32 -14.63 -8.81
C THR A 4 -2.91 -13.71 -7.69
N GLY A 5 -3.82 -12.93 -7.22
CA GLY A 5 -3.55 -12.08 -6.09
C GLY A 5 -2.42 -11.11 -6.30
N SER A 6 -2.12 -10.83 -7.52
CA SER A 6 -0.99 -9.99 -7.81
C SER A 6 -1.33 -8.52 -7.66
N PHE A 7 -0.53 -7.81 -6.91
CA PHE A 7 -0.61 -6.36 -6.83
C PHE A 7 0.66 -5.77 -7.40
N SER A 8 1.11 -6.31 -8.53
CA SER A 8 2.40 -5.88 -9.07
C SER A 8 2.42 -4.42 -9.46
N ALA A 9 1.31 -3.87 -9.97
CA ALA A 9 1.27 -2.45 -10.29
C ALA A 9 1.40 -1.62 -9.02
N GLU A 10 0.68 -2.02 -7.99
CA GLU A 10 0.71 -1.30 -6.73
C GLU A 10 2.07 -1.39 -6.06
N LEU A 11 2.68 -2.55 -6.11
CA LEU A 11 4.01 -2.71 -5.54
C LEU A 11 5.04 -1.88 -6.29
N LYS A 12 4.89 -1.77 -7.61
CA LYS A 12 5.78 -0.94 -8.39
C LYS A 12 5.66 0.52 -7.98
N VAL A 13 4.46 1.00 -7.79
CA VAL A 13 4.24 2.37 -7.33
C VAL A 13 4.89 2.57 -5.96
N PHE A 14 4.70 1.60 -5.07
CA PHE A 14 5.31 1.69 -3.75
C PHE A 14 6.82 1.74 -3.84
N GLU A 15 7.42 0.87 -4.66
CA GLU A 15 8.86 0.84 -4.78
C GLU A 15 9.42 2.12 -5.38
N GLN A 16 8.71 2.70 -6.32
CA GLN A 16 9.16 3.96 -6.92
C GLN A 16 9.24 5.08 -5.89
N HIS A 17 8.41 5.02 -4.87
CA HIS A 17 8.35 6.09 -3.87
C HIS A 17 8.93 5.68 -2.53
N ARG A 18 9.46 4.48 -2.43
CA ARG A 18 9.89 3.94 -1.13
C ARG A 18 10.89 4.87 -0.43
N LYS A 19 11.87 5.32 -1.15
CA LYS A 19 12.90 6.16 -0.57
C LYS A 19 12.33 7.47 -0.05
N GLU A 20 11.54 8.12 -0.87
CA GLU A 20 10.93 9.38 -0.51
C GLU A 20 9.98 9.22 0.67
N TRP A 21 9.12 8.23 0.59
CA TRP A 21 8.13 8.00 1.64
C TRP A 21 8.77 7.58 2.95
N SER A 22 9.87 6.85 2.89
CA SER A 22 10.56 6.45 4.10
C SER A 22 11.12 7.64 4.87
N HIS A 23 11.42 8.71 4.18
CA HIS A 23 11.85 9.94 4.83
C HIS A 23 10.67 10.75 5.36
N SER A 24 9.62 10.83 4.58
CA SER A 24 8.48 11.70 4.89
C SER A 24 7.44 11.04 5.79
N HIS A 25 7.24 9.75 5.63
CA HIS A 25 6.14 9.04 6.29
C HIS A 25 6.59 7.71 6.86
N PRO A 26 7.70 7.66 7.60
CA PRO A 26 8.20 6.38 8.10
C PRO A 26 7.22 5.71 9.03
N GLY A 27 6.94 4.44 8.80
CA GLY A 27 6.05 3.67 9.65
C GLY A 27 4.58 3.87 9.41
N GLU A 28 4.22 4.78 8.54
CA GLU A 28 2.81 5.02 8.23
C GLU A 28 2.33 4.05 7.16
N TYR A 29 1.03 4.02 6.96
CA TYR A 29 0.40 3.09 6.03
C TYR A 29 -0.21 3.83 4.86
N VAL A 30 -0.20 3.20 3.70
CA VAL A 30 -0.75 3.78 2.48
C VAL A 30 -1.57 2.73 1.76
N ALA A 31 -2.70 3.15 1.18
CA ALA A 31 -3.56 2.27 0.41
C ALA A 31 -3.44 2.64 -1.06
N ILE A 32 -3.16 1.65 -1.90
CA ILE A 32 -2.87 1.86 -3.31
C ILE A 32 -3.71 0.93 -4.17
N GLN A 33 -4.27 1.47 -5.24
CA GLN A 33 -4.90 0.66 -6.28
C GLN A 33 -4.40 1.19 -7.62
N ASP A 34 -3.77 0.32 -8.40
CA ASP A 34 -3.10 0.70 -9.64
C ASP A 34 -2.04 1.77 -9.30
N ASP A 35 -2.17 2.96 -9.83
CA ASP A 35 -1.24 4.04 -9.50
C ASP A 35 -1.88 5.14 -8.69
N VAL A 36 -3.01 4.84 -8.05
CA VAL A 36 -3.75 5.82 -7.28
C VAL A 36 -3.60 5.54 -5.79
N ILE A 37 -3.33 6.58 -5.04
CA ILE A 37 -3.16 6.49 -3.60
C ILE A 37 -4.39 7.09 -2.93
N ALA A 38 -4.94 6.39 -1.93
CA ALA A 38 -6.14 6.83 -1.25
C ALA A 38 -5.78 7.86 -0.19
N GLU A 39 -5.98 9.11 -0.47
CA GLU A 39 -5.94 10.22 0.47
C GLU A 39 -4.60 10.52 1.12
N GLY A 40 -3.69 9.61 1.18
CA GLY A 40 -2.39 9.91 1.77
C GLY A 40 -1.93 8.81 2.71
N PHE A 41 -1.45 9.20 3.89
CA PHE A 41 -0.79 8.26 4.79
C PHE A 41 -1.48 8.26 6.15
N PHE A 42 -1.44 7.10 6.80
CA PHE A 42 -2.20 6.90 8.04
C PHE A 42 -1.34 6.24 9.09
N ASP A 43 -1.67 6.51 10.36
CA ASP A 43 -0.89 6.00 11.48
C ASP A 43 -1.05 4.52 11.71
N ASN A 44 -2.14 3.95 11.24
CA ASN A 44 -2.36 2.53 11.46
C ASN A 44 -3.09 1.91 10.29
N TYR A 45 -3.07 0.58 10.27
CA TYR A 45 -3.65 -0.19 9.20
C TYR A 45 -5.14 0.09 9.03
N ALA A 46 -5.85 0.16 10.14
CA ALA A 46 -7.30 0.31 10.08
C ALA A 46 -7.72 1.60 9.38
N GLU A 47 -6.99 2.67 9.63
CA GLU A 47 -7.32 3.94 8.98
C GLU A 47 -7.02 3.90 7.48
N ALA A 48 -5.91 3.28 7.12
CA ALA A 48 -5.59 3.11 5.70
C ALA A 48 -6.64 2.23 5.01
N PHE A 49 -7.09 1.20 5.71
CA PHE A 49 -8.11 0.31 5.17
C PHE A 49 -9.42 1.06 4.92
N LYS A 50 -9.83 1.88 5.88
CA LYS A 50 -11.04 2.68 5.71
C LYS A 50 -10.92 3.65 4.55
N ALA A 51 -9.77 4.29 4.42
CA ALA A 51 -9.54 5.22 3.34
C ALA A 51 -9.58 4.50 1.99
N GLY A 52 -8.99 3.32 1.93
CA GLY A 52 -9.02 2.52 0.72
C GLY A 52 -10.43 2.11 0.34
N LEU A 53 -11.22 1.70 1.33
CA LEU A 53 -12.61 1.35 1.07
C LEU A 53 -13.40 2.54 0.54
N ARG A 54 -13.18 3.71 1.13
CA ARG A 54 -13.88 4.92 0.72
C ARG A 54 -13.53 5.30 -0.71
N LYS A 55 -12.24 5.19 -1.04
CA LYS A 55 -11.76 5.63 -2.35
C LYS A 55 -11.99 4.59 -3.42
N PHE A 56 -11.68 3.35 -3.13
CA PHE A 56 -11.64 2.29 -4.15
C PHE A 56 -12.80 1.33 -4.09
N GLY A 57 -13.44 1.19 -2.95
CA GLY A 57 -14.45 0.17 -2.76
C GLY A 57 -13.84 -1.21 -2.60
N VAL A 58 -14.68 -2.23 -2.69
CA VAL A 58 -14.21 -3.60 -2.43
C VAL A 58 -14.12 -4.45 -3.70
N ARG A 59 -14.56 -3.96 -4.82
CA ARG A 59 -14.71 -4.81 -5.99
C ARG A 59 -13.39 -5.31 -6.53
N ARG A 60 -12.41 -4.44 -6.63
CA ARG A 60 -11.11 -4.83 -7.20
C ARG A 60 -10.06 -5.08 -6.14
N GLY A 61 -10.32 -4.63 -4.95
CA GLY A 61 -9.32 -4.71 -3.91
C GLY A 61 -8.25 -3.65 -4.04
N PHE A 62 -7.41 -3.55 -3.04
CA PHE A 62 -6.31 -2.59 -3.03
C PHE A 62 -5.25 -3.10 -2.08
N LEU A 63 -4.04 -2.57 -2.23
CA LEU A 63 -2.91 -2.98 -1.42
C LEU A 63 -2.69 -1.96 -0.31
N ILE A 64 -2.42 -2.45 0.90
CA ILE A 64 -2.01 -1.59 1.99
C ILE A 64 -0.59 -1.95 2.35
N LYS A 65 0.29 -0.97 2.37
CA LYS A 65 1.68 -1.16 2.72
C LYS A 65 2.09 -0.23 3.83
N GLN A 66 2.92 -0.74 4.72
CA GLN A 66 3.55 0.11 5.72
C GLN A 66 4.86 0.63 5.14
N VAL A 67 5.12 1.89 5.34
CA VAL A 67 6.25 2.56 4.70
C VAL A 67 7.52 2.34 5.52
N TRP A 68 8.45 1.58 4.94
CA TRP A 68 9.78 1.36 5.52
C TRP A 68 10.78 1.33 4.39
N MET A 69 12.00 1.76 4.68
CA MET A 69 13.07 1.73 3.69
C MET A 69 13.33 0.31 3.22
N THR A 70 13.38 -0.62 4.16
CA THR A 70 13.50 -2.02 3.84
C THR A 70 12.44 -2.78 4.62
N GLU A 71 11.90 -3.81 4.01
CA GLU A 71 10.90 -4.61 4.68
C GLU A 71 11.56 -5.70 5.50
N PRO A 72 10.93 -6.06 6.63
CA PRO A 72 11.43 -7.20 7.39
C PRO A 72 11.49 -8.43 6.51
N ALA A 73 12.50 -9.23 6.74
CA ALA A 73 12.72 -10.39 5.88
C ALA A 73 12.08 -11.63 6.45
N TYR A 74 10.86 -11.55 6.87
CA TYR A 74 10.19 -12.75 7.28
C TYR A 74 8.93 -12.94 6.47
N PHE A 75 8.72 -14.16 6.09
CA PHE A 75 7.60 -14.54 5.27
C PHE A 75 6.73 -15.49 6.05
N VAL A 76 5.45 -15.24 5.98
CA VAL A 76 4.47 -16.14 6.55
C VAL A 76 3.74 -16.73 5.39
N SER A 77 3.95 -17.97 5.13
CA SER A 77 3.28 -18.61 4.01
C SER A 77 2.16 -19.50 4.49
#